data_a28ba39b24a0f7ae04586649e8d2d28d
#
_entry.id   a28ba39b24a0f7ae04586649e8d2d28d
#
_cell.length_a   1.000
_cell.length_b   1.000
_cell.length_c   1.000
_cell.angle_alpha   90.00
_cell.angle_beta   90.00
_cell.angle_gamma   90.00
#
_symmetry.space_group_name_H-M   'P 1'
#
loop_
_entity.id
_entity.type
_entity.pdbx_description
1 polymer ?
#
loop_
_entity_poly.entity_id
_entity_poly.type
_entity_poly.pdbx_seq_one_letter_code
_entity_poly.pdbx_strand_id
1 'polypeptide(L)'
;MIMNKYGFRTSKSLGQNFLTDRNIVDIIIRGAGIEEGDLVIEVGPGMGVLTASAAEKARRVIGIEIDENLISVLKETLKEYDNVRIIHGDFLKMDLGELIREVQKEAGEAEKGNRGSFTGVKIIGNLPYYITSPIIMKVLEEHAYGALGIQSLTVMIQKEVADRIRAVPGTKAYGALSVAVQYYCAVETVTVVSKEVFTPKPKVDSAVLRLSMREEPPAKLLD
;
A
#
# COMPACT_ATOMS: atom_id res chain seq x y z
N MET A 1 12.82 -14.01 -16.71
CA MET A 1 11.50 -13.57 -16.18
C MET A 1 11.15 -14.49 -15.02
N ILE A 2 10.94 -13.98 -13.81
CA ILE A 2 10.78 -14.74 -12.54
C ILE A 2 9.62 -15.74 -12.63
N MET A 3 8.47 -15.34 -13.21
CA MET A 3 7.30 -16.21 -13.37
C MET A 3 7.60 -17.55 -14.04
N ASN A 4 8.42 -17.56 -15.10
CA ASN A 4 8.79 -18.82 -15.78
C ASN A 4 9.75 -19.69 -14.96
N LYS A 5 10.61 -19.07 -14.13
CA LYS A 5 11.57 -19.77 -13.28
C LYS A 5 10.89 -20.59 -12.19
N TYR A 6 9.75 -20.07 -11.65
CA TYR A 6 9.04 -20.71 -10.54
C TYR A 6 7.76 -21.44 -10.96
N GLY A 7 7.47 -21.54 -12.29
CA GLY A 7 6.24 -22.19 -12.77
C GLY A 7 4.96 -21.55 -12.24
N PHE A 8 5.04 -20.30 -11.77
CA PHE A 8 3.94 -19.61 -11.10
C PHE A 8 2.79 -19.33 -12.09
N ARG A 9 1.59 -19.77 -11.73
CA ARG A 9 0.37 -19.44 -12.45
C ARG A 9 -0.42 -18.40 -11.65
N THR A 10 -0.76 -17.29 -12.30
CA THR A 10 -1.58 -16.24 -11.68
C THR A 10 -2.91 -16.77 -11.20
N SER A 11 -3.28 -16.47 -9.96
CA SER A 11 -4.59 -16.81 -9.43
C SER A 11 -5.63 -15.80 -9.91
N LYS A 12 -6.53 -16.22 -10.80
CA LYS A 12 -7.63 -15.36 -11.27
C LYS A 12 -8.58 -14.96 -10.14
N SER A 13 -8.75 -15.83 -9.14
CA SER A 13 -9.62 -15.58 -7.97
C SER A 13 -9.08 -14.45 -7.09
N LEU A 14 -7.77 -14.24 -7.08
CA LEU A 14 -7.12 -13.16 -6.32
C LEU A 14 -6.93 -11.87 -7.14
N GLY A 15 -7.40 -11.82 -8.38
CA GLY A 15 -7.34 -10.62 -9.24
C GLY A 15 -5.92 -10.10 -9.48
N GLN A 16 -4.91 -10.98 -9.48
CA GLN A 16 -3.50 -10.63 -9.58
C GLN A 16 -3.14 -10.05 -10.95
N ASN A 17 -2.61 -8.83 -10.96
CA ASN A 17 -2.03 -8.17 -12.12
C ASN A 17 -0.65 -7.62 -11.69
N PHE A 18 0.43 -8.26 -12.14
CA PHE A 18 1.78 -7.90 -11.74
C PHE A 18 2.31 -6.77 -12.62
N LEU A 19 2.80 -5.73 -11.98
CA LEU A 19 3.49 -4.63 -12.64
C LEU A 19 4.84 -5.09 -13.17
N THR A 20 5.11 -4.82 -14.45
CA THR A 20 6.34 -5.25 -15.13
C THR A 20 7.26 -4.10 -15.51
N ASP A 21 6.78 -2.86 -15.43
CA ASP A 21 7.53 -1.66 -15.80
C ASP A 21 8.20 -1.03 -14.57
N ARG A 22 9.54 -1.01 -14.56
CA ARG A 22 10.33 -0.42 -13.49
C ARG A 22 10.16 1.10 -13.36
N ASN A 23 9.92 1.81 -14.45
CA ASN A 23 9.70 3.26 -14.39
C ASN A 23 8.45 3.59 -13.60
N ILE A 24 7.40 2.77 -13.73
CA ILE A 24 6.17 2.94 -12.94
C ILE A 24 6.43 2.63 -11.46
N VAL A 25 7.22 1.61 -11.15
CA VAL A 25 7.66 1.32 -9.76
C VAL A 25 8.35 2.53 -9.16
N ASP A 26 9.32 3.13 -9.87
CA ASP A 26 10.06 4.30 -9.41
C ASP A 26 9.15 5.52 -9.20
N ILE A 27 8.15 5.70 -10.07
CA ILE A 27 7.15 6.77 -9.92
C ILE A 27 6.31 6.55 -8.66
N ILE A 28 5.87 5.30 -8.40
CA ILE A 28 5.09 4.96 -7.20
C ILE A 28 5.90 5.25 -5.94
N ILE A 29 7.14 4.76 -5.89
CA ILE A 29 8.02 4.91 -4.72
C ILE A 29 8.36 6.39 -4.46
N ARG A 30 8.64 7.18 -5.50
CA ARG A 30 8.81 8.64 -5.37
C ARG A 30 7.53 9.32 -4.89
N GLY A 31 6.38 8.95 -5.48
CA GLY A 31 5.09 9.49 -5.11
C GLY A 31 4.67 9.13 -3.67
N ALA A 32 5.10 7.98 -3.16
CA ALA A 32 4.88 7.60 -1.77
C ALA A 32 5.68 8.45 -0.78
N GLY A 33 6.76 9.11 -1.23
CA GLY A 33 7.60 9.97 -0.40
C GLY A 33 8.24 9.22 0.76
N ILE A 34 8.72 7.99 0.51
CA ILE A 34 9.35 7.15 1.52
C ILE A 34 10.70 7.73 1.93
N GLU A 35 10.95 7.81 3.24
CA GLU A 35 12.16 8.33 3.86
C GLU A 35 12.88 7.24 4.68
N GLU A 36 14.17 7.45 4.95
CA GLU A 36 15.04 6.47 5.63
C GLU A 36 14.55 6.04 7.02
N GLY A 37 13.81 6.90 7.72
CA GLY A 37 13.25 6.62 9.04
C GLY A 37 11.89 5.91 9.03
N ASP A 38 11.29 5.67 7.87
CA ASP A 38 9.91 5.19 7.78
C ASP A 38 9.75 3.68 7.99
N LEU A 39 8.60 3.32 8.56
CA LEU A 39 8.00 2.00 8.44
C LEU A 39 7.08 1.99 7.22
N VAL A 40 7.35 1.12 6.27
CA VAL A 40 6.48 0.88 5.12
C VAL A 40 5.71 -0.42 5.29
N ILE A 41 4.39 -0.38 5.10
CA ILE A 41 3.54 -1.57 5.05
C ILE A 41 3.03 -1.72 3.61
N GLU A 42 3.34 -2.84 2.96
CA GLU A 42 2.85 -3.13 1.61
C GLU A 42 1.72 -4.14 1.64
N VAL A 43 0.62 -3.80 0.97
CA VAL A 43 -0.54 -4.66 0.79
C VAL A 43 -0.40 -5.44 -0.52
N GLY A 44 -0.24 -6.76 -0.44
CA GLY A 44 -0.09 -7.63 -1.60
C GLY A 44 1.22 -7.40 -2.36
N PRO A 45 2.38 -7.72 -1.76
CA PRO A 45 3.68 -7.54 -2.41
C PRO A 45 3.84 -8.28 -3.73
N GLY A 46 3.05 -9.33 -3.96
CA GLY A 46 3.08 -10.09 -5.19
C GLY A 46 4.46 -10.72 -5.47
N MET A 47 5.16 -10.22 -6.48
CA MET A 47 6.52 -10.68 -6.82
C MET A 47 7.63 -9.92 -6.08
N GLY A 48 7.29 -8.96 -5.21
CA GLY A 48 8.22 -8.21 -4.39
C GLY A 48 8.90 -7.01 -5.07
N VAL A 49 8.40 -6.57 -6.23
CA VAL A 49 9.08 -5.49 -6.99
C VAL A 49 8.96 -4.14 -6.28
N LEU A 50 7.77 -3.79 -5.79
CA LEU A 50 7.57 -2.57 -4.98
C LEU A 50 8.25 -2.71 -3.62
N THR A 51 8.17 -3.90 -3.00
CA THR A 51 8.83 -4.21 -1.72
C THR A 51 10.32 -3.94 -1.77
N ALA A 52 11.01 -4.48 -2.81
CA ALA A 52 12.45 -4.28 -3.01
C ALA A 52 12.80 -2.79 -3.13
N SER A 53 12.05 -2.06 -3.98
CA SER A 53 12.31 -0.63 -4.19
C SER A 53 11.98 0.23 -2.95
N ALA A 54 11.00 -0.19 -2.13
CA ALA A 54 10.71 0.44 -0.84
C ALA A 54 11.81 0.15 0.19
N ALA A 55 12.34 -1.09 0.20
CA ALA A 55 13.40 -1.51 1.11
C ALA A 55 14.72 -0.73 0.91
N GLU A 56 15.00 -0.27 -0.31
CA GLU A 56 16.16 0.58 -0.60
C GLU A 56 16.08 1.97 0.04
N LYS A 57 14.90 2.38 0.51
CA LYS A 57 14.65 3.74 1.02
C LYS A 57 14.17 3.76 2.48
N ALA A 58 13.36 2.80 2.88
CA ALA A 58 12.72 2.73 4.17
C ALA A 58 13.63 2.09 5.22
N ARG A 59 13.42 2.45 6.49
CA ARG A 59 14.06 1.75 7.61
C ARG A 59 13.58 0.32 7.76
N ARG A 60 12.28 0.08 7.55
CA ARG A 60 11.65 -1.24 7.64
C ARG A 60 10.52 -1.37 6.63
N VAL A 61 10.39 -2.54 6.03
CA VAL A 61 9.26 -2.87 5.15
C VAL A 61 8.58 -4.14 5.65
N ILE A 62 7.27 -4.10 5.79
CA ILE A 62 6.43 -5.25 6.10
C ILE A 62 5.51 -5.50 4.91
N GLY A 63 5.67 -6.63 4.23
CA GLY A 63 4.75 -7.06 3.17
C GLY A 63 3.74 -8.04 3.70
N ILE A 64 2.44 -7.81 3.44
CA ILE A 64 1.34 -8.69 3.84
C ILE A 64 0.77 -9.35 2.60
N GLU A 65 0.98 -10.66 2.45
CA GLU A 65 0.60 -11.44 1.26
C GLU A 65 -0.39 -12.56 1.63
N ILE A 66 -1.50 -12.62 0.90
CA ILE A 66 -2.54 -13.62 1.13
C ILE A 66 -2.28 -14.92 0.35
N ASP A 67 -1.54 -14.86 -0.75
CA ASP A 67 -1.24 -16.02 -1.59
C ASP A 67 -0.02 -16.77 -1.05
N GLU A 68 -0.26 -17.92 -0.44
CA GLU A 68 0.80 -18.79 0.10
C GLU A 68 1.86 -19.17 -0.95
N ASN A 69 1.45 -19.32 -2.22
CA ASN A 69 2.38 -19.67 -3.30
C ASN A 69 3.40 -18.57 -3.59
N LEU A 70 3.07 -17.30 -3.27
CA LEU A 70 3.99 -16.18 -3.42
C LEU A 70 4.99 -16.06 -2.28
N ILE A 71 4.72 -16.63 -1.12
CA ILE A 71 5.63 -16.55 0.05
C ILE A 71 7.01 -17.11 -0.26
N SER A 72 7.08 -18.25 -0.95
CA SER A 72 8.35 -18.84 -1.36
C SER A 72 9.11 -18.00 -2.38
N VAL A 73 8.38 -17.38 -3.31
CA VAL A 73 8.93 -16.45 -4.32
C VAL A 73 9.49 -15.21 -3.63
N LEU A 74 8.73 -14.61 -2.71
CA LEU A 74 9.13 -13.42 -1.94
C LEU A 74 10.39 -13.68 -1.10
N LYS A 75 10.49 -14.84 -0.45
CA LYS A 75 11.70 -15.23 0.28
C LYS A 75 12.96 -15.26 -0.59
N GLU A 76 12.84 -15.66 -1.85
CA GLU A 76 13.96 -15.69 -2.78
C GLU A 76 14.25 -14.31 -3.39
N THR A 77 13.20 -13.58 -3.81
CA THR A 77 13.37 -12.28 -4.48
C THR A 77 13.83 -11.18 -3.53
N LEU A 78 13.54 -11.32 -2.23
CA LEU A 78 13.83 -10.31 -1.20
C LEU A 78 14.94 -10.74 -0.23
N LYS A 79 15.64 -11.84 -0.49
CA LYS A 79 16.66 -12.40 0.42
C LYS A 79 17.85 -11.46 0.72
N GLU A 80 18.10 -10.49 -0.14
CA GLU A 80 19.19 -9.51 0.02
C GLU A 80 18.78 -8.28 0.87
N TYR A 81 17.51 -8.20 1.30
CA TYR A 81 16.99 -7.07 2.08
C TYR A 81 16.74 -7.48 3.53
N ASP A 82 17.65 -7.16 4.43
CA ASP A 82 17.57 -7.49 5.87
C ASP A 82 16.46 -6.71 6.59
N ASN A 83 16.02 -5.59 5.99
CA ASN A 83 14.98 -4.72 6.52
C ASN A 83 13.56 -5.11 6.05
N VAL A 84 13.39 -6.24 5.37
CA VAL A 84 12.08 -6.72 4.88
C VAL A 84 11.58 -7.90 5.71
N ARG A 85 10.31 -7.85 6.12
CA ARG A 85 9.58 -8.98 6.70
C ARG A 85 8.32 -9.24 5.90
N ILE A 86 8.10 -10.49 5.49
CA ILE A 86 6.87 -10.91 4.81
C ILE A 86 6.00 -11.68 5.79
N ILE A 87 4.73 -11.30 5.86
CA ILE A 87 3.69 -11.94 6.67
C ILE A 87 2.68 -12.58 5.72
N HIS A 88 2.47 -13.89 5.87
CA HIS A 88 1.37 -14.57 5.20
C HIS A 88 0.07 -14.27 5.95
N GLY A 89 -0.88 -13.59 5.29
CA GLY A 89 -2.13 -13.23 5.93
C GLY A 89 -3.05 -12.36 5.06
N ASP A 90 -4.28 -12.22 5.55
CA ASP A 90 -5.29 -11.35 4.95
C ASP A 90 -5.22 -9.97 5.59
N PHE A 91 -4.81 -8.96 4.83
CA PHE A 91 -4.69 -7.58 5.30
C PHE A 91 -5.99 -7.06 5.94
N LEU A 92 -7.14 -7.44 5.39
CA LEU A 92 -8.44 -6.99 5.93
C LEU A 92 -8.75 -7.54 7.32
N LYS A 93 -8.10 -8.63 7.74
CA LYS A 93 -8.30 -9.27 9.04
C LYS A 93 -7.23 -8.92 10.07
N MET A 94 -6.15 -8.24 9.66
CA MET A 94 -5.07 -7.86 10.57
C MET A 94 -5.45 -6.62 11.38
N ASP A 95 -5.04 -6.59 12.63
CA ASP A 95 -4.99 -5.37 13.45
C ASP A 95 -3.70 -4.62 13.12
N LEU A 96 -3.82 -3.51 12.36
CA LEU A 96 -2.65 -2.71 11.97
C LEU A 96 -2.02 -2.02 13.18
N GLY A 97 -2.82 -1.68 14.19
CA GLY A 97 -2.33 -1.08 15.42
C GLY A 97 -1.46 -2.03 16.21
N GLU A 98 -1.86 -3.29 16.33
CA GLU A 98 -1.05 -4.32 16.98
C GLU A 98 0.24 -4.57 16.19
N LEU A 99 0.15 -4.74 14.87
CA LEU A 99 1.31 -4.93 14.00
C LEU A 99 2.32 -3.79 14.11
N ILE A 100 1.86 -2.54 14.04
CA ILE A 100 2.75 -1.37 14.11
C ILE A 100 3.43 -1.31 15.48
N ARG A 101 2.70 -1.54 16.58
CA ARG A 101 3.28 -1.58 17.95
C ARG A 101 4.32 -2.68 18.12
N GLU A 102 4.05 -3.89 17.58
CA GLU A 102 5.01 -5.01 17.58
C GLU A 102 6.31 -4.61 16.88
N VAL A 103 6.21 -4.09 15.66
CA VAL A 103 7.38 -3.70 14.84
C VAL A 103 8.15 -2.55 15.47
N GLN A 104 7.46 -1.58 16.08
CA GLN A 104 8.10 -0.48 16.82
C GLN A 104 8.88 -0.99 18.04
N LYS A 105 8.31 -1.95 18.76
CA LYS A 105 8.97 -2.58 19.91
C LYS A 105 10.23 -3.35 19.49
N GLU A 106 10.14 -4.18 18.44
CA GLU A 106 11.28 -4.91 17.88
C GLU A 106 12.43 -3.96 17.48
N ALA A 107 12.09 -2.84 16.83
CA ALA A 107 13.08 -1.83 16.42
C ALA A 107 13.73 -1.15 17.64
N GLY A 108 12.98 -0.88 18.71
CA GLY A 108 13.50 -0.28 19.95
C GLY A 108 14.41 -1.22 20.73
N GLU A 109 14.13 -2.51 20.73
CA GLU A 109 14.95 -3.54 21.40
C GLU A 109 16.28 -3.82 20.66
N ALA A 110 16.25 -3.77 19.31
CA ALA A 110 17.43 -4.00 18.50
C ALA A 110 18.46 -2.86 18.60
N GLU A 111 18.02 -1.63 18.79
CA GLU A 111 18.86 -0.45 18.94
C GLU A 111 18.91 -0.02 20.41
N LYS A 112 19.94 -0.43 21.15
CA LYS A 112 20.23 0.03 22.51
C LYS A 112 20.49 1.56 22.51
N GLY A 113 19.44 2.36 22.38
CA GLY A 113 19.51 3.82 22.37
C GLY A 113 18.34 4.49 21.66
N ASN A 114 18.16 5.76 21.88
CA ASN A 114 17.03 6.65 21.61
C ASN A 114 16.54 6.78 20.12
N ARG A 115 16.82 5.82 19.24
CA ARG A 115 16.41 5.78 17.83
C ARG A 115 15.33 4.74 17.51
N GLY A 116 14.64 4.23 18.54
CA GLY A 116 13.68 3.12 18.41
C GLY A 116 12.37 3.43 17.67
N SER A 117 11.98 4.68 17.48
CA SER A 117 10.72 5.05 16.80
C SER A 117 10.93 5.30 15.30
N PHE A 118 9.98 4.88 14.49
CA PHE A 118 9.90 5.27 13.08
C PHE A 118 9.48 6.75 12.96
N THR A 119 9.93 7.43 11.91
CA THR A 119 9.54 8.83 11.61
C THR A 119 8.11 8.92 11.12
N GLY A 120 7.60 7.86 10.51
CA GLY A 120 6.23 7.74 10.05
C GLY A 120 5.91 6.33 9.58
N VAL A 121 4.61 6.06 9.41
CA VAL A 121 4.11 4.83 8.80
C VAL A 121 3.51 5.17 7.45
N LYS A 122 3.98 4.51 6.40
CA LYS A 122 3.46 4.67 5.03
C LYS A 122 2.94 3.34 4.52
N ILE A 123 1.76 3.36 3.95
CA ILE A 123 1.16 2.15 3.37
C ILE A 123 1.24 2.29 1.85
N ILE A 124 1.66 1.22 1.18
CA ILE A 124 1.74 1.16 -0.28
C ILE A 124 1.07 -0.12 -0.79
N GLY A 125 0.69 -0.14 -2.07
CA GLY A 125 0.23 -1.38 -2.69
C GLY A 125 -0.29 -1.21 -4.12
N ASN A 126 -0.12 -2.28 -4.91
CA ASN A 126 -0.84 -2.50 -6.16
C ASN A 126 -2.08 -3.34 -5.84
N LEU A 127 -3.19 -2.68 -5.52
CA LEU A 127 -4.35 -3.34 -4.93
C LEU A 127 -5.16 -4.15 -5.93
N PRO A 128 -5.57 -5.39 -5.57
CA PRO A 128 -6.58 -6.11 -6.34
C PRO A 128 -7.87 -5.29 -6.43
N TYR A 129 -8.42 -5.17 -7.64
CA TYR A 129 -9.52 -4.23 -7.91
C TYR A 129 -10.79 -4.49 -7.09
N TYR A 130 -11.08 -5.77 -6.78
CA TYR A 130 -12.29 -6.16 -6.06
C TYR A 130 -12.28 -5.82 -4.55
N ILE A 131 -11.09 -5.57 -3.97
CA ILE A 131 -10.95 -5.23 -2.54
C ILE A 131 -10.37 -3.84 -2.28
N THR A 132 -10.21 -3.02 -3.32
CA THR A 132 -9.65 -1.67 -3.21
C THR A 132 -10.37 -0.82 -2.16
N SER A 133 -11.70 -0.70 -2.26
CA SER A 133 -12.48 0.13 -1.32
C SER A 133 -12.43 -0.41 0.11
N PRO A 134 -12.63 -1.71 0.38
CA PRO A 134 -12.45 -2.27 1.71
C PRO A 134 -11.08 -1.98 2.33
N ILE A 135 -9.98 -2.09 1.56
CA ILE A 135 -8.63 -1.80 2.06
C ILE A 135 -8.49 -0.33 2.44
N ILE A 136 -8.91 0.58 1.56
CA ILE A 136 -8.86 2.03 1.84
C ILE A 136 -9.67 2.34 3.11
N MET A 137 -10.91 1.88 3.19
CA MET A 137 -11.78 2.14 4.35
C MET A 137 -11.18 1.61 5.64
N LYS A 138 -10.63 0.39 5.64
CA LYS A 138 -9.96 -0.18 6.82
C LYS A 138 -8.81 0.72 7.31
N VAL A 139 -7.94 1.19 6.40
CA VAL A 139 -6.83 2.07 6.78
C VAL A 139 -7.33 3.38 7.37
N LEU A 140 -8.39 3.97 6.79
CA LEU A 140 -9.00 5.20 7.30
C LEU A 140 -9.63 5.00 8.67
N GLU A 141 -10.35 3.91 8.89
CA GLU A 141 -10.98 3.56 10.16
C GLU A 141 -9.93 3.35 11.25
N GLU A 142 -8.91 2.56 10.99
CA GLU A 142 -7.85 2.32 11.98
C GLU A 142 -7.01 3.59 12.27
N HIS A 143 -6.82 4.45 11.27
CA HIS A 143 -6.19 5.75 11.50
C HIS A 143 -7.05 6.65 12.40
N ALA A 144 -8.37 6.68 12.18
CA ALA A 144 -9.31 7.52 12.93
C ALA A 144 -9.42 7.11 14.41
N TYR A 145 -9.33 5.80 14.69
CA TYR A 145 -9.49 5.26 16.06
C TYR A 145 -8.16 5.06 16.81
N GLY A 146 -7.03 5.15 16.14
CA GLY A 146 -5.72 4.90 16.74
C GLY A 146 -4.67 5.89 16.30
N ALA A 147 -3.87 6.39 17.23
CA ALA A 147 -2.70 7.20 16.93
C ALA A 147 -1.57 6.32 16.35
N LEU A 148 -1.80 5.72 15.17
CA LEU A 148 -0.90 4.74 14.56
C LEU A 148 0.28 5.37 13.83
N GLY A 149 0.34 6.70 13.73
CA GLY A 149 1.39 7.40 12.98
C GLY A 149 1.32 7.16 11.46
N ILE A 150 0.17 6.66 10.92
CA ILE A 150 -0.02 6.49 9.48
C ILE A 150 -0.08 7.87 8.84
N GLN A 151 0.91 8.17 7.98
CA GLN A 151 1.02 9.46 7.29
C GLN A 151 0.38 9.44 5.92
N SER A 152 0.47 8.32 5.21
CA SER A 152 -0.09 8.21 3.86
C SER A 152 -0.37 6.78 3.43
N LEU A 153 -1.30 6.68 2.47
CA LEU A 153 -1.61 5.46 1.72
C LEU A 153 -1.40 5.75 0.22
N THR A 154 -0.39 5.14 -0.39
CA THR A 154 -0.12 5.29 -1.83
C THR A 154 -0.46 4.00 -2.55
N VAL A 155 -1.52 4.04 -3.36
CA VAL A 155 -2.08 2.83 -3.97
C VAL A 155 -2.30 2.98 -5.46
N MET A 156 -2.04 1.88 -6.17
CA MET A 156 -2.43 1.72 -7.56
C MET A 156 -3.76 0.97 -7.62
N ILE A 157 -4.74 1.59 -8.26
CA ILE A 157 -6.14 1.15 -8.30
C ILE A 157 -6.73 1.37 -9.70
N GLN A 158 -7.91 0.83 -9.99
CA GLN A 158 -8.60 1.12 -11.24
C GLN A 158 -8.82 2.63 -11.41
N LYS A 159 -8.59 3.13 -12.63
CA LYS A 159 -8.75 4.56 -12.94
C LYS A 159 -10.15 5.08 -12.59
N GLU A 160 -11.21 4.31 -12.84
CA GLU A 160 -12.58 4.69 -12.47
C GLU A 160 -12.74 4.90 -10.97
N VAL A 161 -12.15 4.01 -10.13
CA VAL A 161 -12.19 4.15 -8.67
C VAL A 161 -11.42 5.39 -8.22
N ALA A 162 -10.27 5.65 -8.84
CA ALA A 162 -9.48 6.85 -8.58
C ALA A 162 -10.27 8.14 -8.94
N ASP A 163 -10.95 8.15 -10.08
CA ASP A 163 -11.79 9.26 -10.51
C ASP A 163 -12.96 9.48 -9.53
N ARG A 164 -13.57 8.42 -8.99
CA ARG A 164 -14.60 8.50 -7.94
C ARG A 164 -14.04 9.07 -6.65
N ILE A 165 -12.88 8.63 -6.18
CA ILE A 165 -12.25 9.16 -4.96
C ILE A 165 -11.99 10.66 -5.08
N ARG A 166 -11.61 11.15 -6.27
CA ARG A 166 -11.31 12.56 -6.55
C ARG A 166 -12.52 13.41 -6.96
N ALA A 167 -13.67 12.78 -7.12
CA ALA A 167 -14.86 13.48 -7.57
C ALA A 167 -15.22 14.64 -6.63
N VAL A 168 -15.72 15.74 -7.23
CA VAL A 168 -16.15 16.92 -6.48
C VAL A 168 -17.66 16.91 -6.25
N PRO A 169 -18.17 17.57 -5.20
CA PRO A 169 -19.60 17.70 -4.95
C PRO A 169 -20.37 18.19 -6.19
N GLY A 170 -21.57 17.64 -6.40
CA GLY A 170 -22.42 17.97 -7.53
C GLY A 170 -22.15 17.17 -8.82
N THR A 171 -21.11 16.34 -8.85
CA THR A 171 -20.86 15.42 -9.97
C THR A 171 -21.48 14.05 -9.74
N LYS A 172 -21.84 13.33 -10.82
CA LYS A 172 -22.42 11.98 -10.76
C LYS A 172 -21.49 10.95 -10.08
N ALA A 173 -20.18 11.17 -10.15
CA ALA A 173 -19.18 10.28 -9.58
C ALA A 173 -18.98 10.48 -8.05
N TYR A 174 -19.43 11.63 -7.52
CA TYR A 174 -19.31 11.96 -6.10
C TYR A 174 -20.24 11.10 -5.25
N GLY A 175 -19.70 10.43 -4.25
CA GLY A 175 -20.47 9.52 -3.39
C GLY A 175 -19.74 9.20 -2.07
N ALA A 176 -20.23 8.20 -1.34
CA ALA A 176 -19.72 7.85 -0.01
C ALA A 176 -18.20 7.66 0.03
N LEU A 177 -17.61 6.99 -0.98
CA LEU A 177 -16.17 6.80 -1.05
C LEU A 177 -15.41 8.13 -1.21
N SER A 178 -15.94 9.06 -2.04
CA SER A 178 -15.35 10.41 -2.21
C SER A 178 -15.37 11.17 -0.88
N VAL A 179 -16.52 11.16 -0.19
CA VAL A 179 -16.71 11.84 1.10
C VAL A 179 -15.76 11.28 2.14
N ALA A 180 -15.76 9.96 2.34
CA ALA A 180 -14.94 9.32 3.36
C ALA A 180 -13.46 9.60 3.14
N VAL A 181 -12.95 9.36 1.91
CA VAL A 181 -11.52 9.55 1.64
C VAL A 181 -11.13 11.03 1.77
N GLN A 182 -11.90 11.96 1.19
CA GLN A 182 -11.55 13.38 1.23
C GLN A 182 -11.72 14.02 2.62
N TYR A 183 -12.51 13.40 3.49
CA TYR A 183 -12.64 13.83 4.88
C TYR A 183 -11.34 13.54 5.67
N TYR A 184 -10.79 12.34 5.51
CA TYR A 184 -9.58 11.92 6.23
C TYR A 184 -8.27 12.27 5.52
N CYS A 185 -8.30 12.46 4.20
CA CYS A 185 -7.09 12.58 3.39
C CYS A 185 -7.12 13.79 2.46
N ALA A 186 -5.93 14.34 2.21
CA ALA A 186 -5.64 15.08 0.99
C ALA A 186 -5.34 14.06 -0.12
N VAL A 187 -6.00 14.21 -1.29
CA VAL A 187 -5.93 13.26 -2.40
C VAL A 187 -5.09 13.84 -3.53
N GLU A 188 -4.03 13.15 -3.90
CA GLU A 188 -3.16 13.50 -5.03
C GLU A 188 -3.10 12.38 -6.04
N THR A 189 -3.14 12.70 -7.35
CA THR A 189 -2.83 11.74 -8.40
C THR A 189 -1.35 11.77 -8.70
N VAL A 190 -0.66 10.68 -8.43
CA VAL A 190 0.77 10.53 -8.75
C VAL A 190 0.95 10.30 -10.25
N THR A 191 0.21 9.35 -10.83
CA THR A 191 0.26 9.05 -12.26
C THR A 191 -0.93 8.22 -12.72
N VAL A 192 -1.16 8.19 -14.03
CA VAL A 192 -2.05 7.23 -14.69
C VAL A 192 -1.20 6.15 -15.33
N VAL A 193 -1.61 4.90 -15.18
CA VAL A 193 -0.85 3.71 -15.58
C VAL A 193 -1.63 2.92 -16.61
N SER A 194 -1.05 2.77 -17.79
CA SER A 194 -1.64 1.97 -18.86
C SER A 194 -1.73 0.50 -18.47
N LYS A 195 -2.82 -0.16 -18.82
CA LYS A 195 -3.00 -1.60 -18.67
C LYS A 195 -1.93 -2.45 -19.37
N GLU A 196 -1.20 -1.88 -20.32
CA GLU A 196 -0.16 -2.57 -21.10
C GLU A 196 1.06 -2.98 -20.26
N VAL A 197 1.28 -2.33 -19.11
CA VAL A 197 2.44 -2.59 -18.24
C VAL A 197 2.20 -3.68 -17.20
N PHE A 198 1.10 -4.43 -17.33
CA PHE A 198 0.74 -5.50 -16.40
C PHE A 198 0.75 -6.89 -17.07
N THR A 199 1.04 -7.88 -16.27
CA THR A 199 0.92 -9.30 -16.65
C THR A 199 0.25 -10.09 -15.50
N PRO A 200 -0.93 -10.74 -15.76
CA PRO A 200 -1.75 -10.60 -16.96
C PRO A 200 -2.29 -9.17 -17.13
N LYS A 201 -2.60 -8.79 -18.37
CA LYS A 201 -3.14 -7.49 -18.69
C LYS A 201 -4.59 -7.32 -18.18
N PRO A 202 -4.87 -6.30 -17.35
CA PRO A 202 -6.24 -6.01 -16.91
C PRO A 202 -7.10 -5.42 -18.04
N LYS A 203 -8.40 -5.32 -17.80
CA LYS A 203 -9.35 -4.78 -18.79
C LYS A 203 -9.27 -3.25 -18.91
N VAL A 204 -8.87 -2.55 -17.87
CA VAL A 204 -8.90 -1.08 -17.73
C VAL A 204 -7.56 -0.55 -17.26
N ASP A 205 -7.32 0.73 -17.52
CA ASP A 205 -6.16 1.43 -17.00
C ASP A 205 -6.27 1.63 -15.48
N SER A 206 -5.13 1.84 -14.85
CA SER A 206 -4.99 2.14 -13.43
C SER A 206 -4.60 3.59 -13.19
N ALA A 207 -4.71 4.03 -11.96
CA ALA A 207 -4.10 5.27 -11.49
C ALA A 207 -3.44 5.03 -10.13
N VAL A 208 -2.37 5.74 -9.88
CA VAL A 208 -1.72 5.81 -8.57
C VAL A 208 -2.22 7.04 -7.84
N LEU A 209 -2.82 6.84 -6.69
CA LEU A 209 -3.21 7.91 -5.77
C LEU A 209 -2.32 7.88 -4.54
N ARG A 210 -1.93 9.06 -4.08
CA ARG A 210 -1.44 9.29 -2.73
C ARG A 210 -2.55 9.92 -1.90
N LEU A 211 -2.89 9.26 -0.81
CA LEU A 211 -3.87 9.69 0.19
C LEU A 211 -3.07 10.08 1.44
N SER A 212 -2.79 11.38 1.61
CA SER A 212 -2.06 11.89 2.77
C SER A 212 -3.03 12.14 3.90
N MET A 213 -2.82 11.52 5.06
CA MET A 213 -3.68 11.68 6.22
C MET A 213 -3.68 13.14 6.69
N ARG A 214 -4.86 13.67 7.03
CA ARG A 214 -5.00 15.03 7.56
C ARG A 214 -4.77 15.00 9.07
N GLU A 215 -4.08 16.00 9.59
CA GLU A 215 -3.97 16.20 11.04
C GLU A 215 -5.33 16.60 11.65
N GLU A 216 -6.10 17.39 10.91
CA GLU A 216 -7.44 17.81 11.28
C GLU A 216 -8.43 17.60 10.12
N PRO A 217 -9.64 17.12 10.39
CA PRO A 217 -10.66 16.98 9.35
C PRO A 217 -11.12 18.36 8.85
N PRO A 218 -11.53 18.48 7.56
CA PRO A 218 -11.90 19.75 6.94
C PRO A 218 -13.21 20.33 7.49
N ALA A 219 -13.98 19.55 8.25
CA ALA A 219 -15.22 19.97 8.90
C ALA A 219 -15.41 19.20 10.21
N LYS A 220 -15.99 19.85 11.21
CA LYS A 220 -16.46 19.17 12.43
C LYS A 220 -17.78 18.47 12.11
N LEU A 221 -17.85 17.18 12.42
CA LEU A 221 -19.13 16.49 12.41
C LEU A 221 -19.97 17.00 13.60
N LEU A 222 -21.25 17.28 13.33
CA LEU A 222 -22.21 17.53 14.39
C LEU A 222 -22.69 16.16 14.91
N ASP A 223 -22.68 15.98 16.22
CA ASP A 223 -23.23 14.79 16.89
C ASP A 223 -24.72 14.66 16.62
#